data_fc4461d0febda33f3d277b274cef1f51
#
_entry.id   fc4461d0febda33f3d277b274cef1f51
#
_cell.length_a   1.000
_cell.length_b   1.000
_cell.length_c   1.000
_cell.angle_alpha   90.00
_cell.angle_beta   90.00
_cell.angle_gamma   90.00
#
_symmetry.space_group_name_H-M   'P 1'
#
loop_
_entity.id
_entity.type
_entity.pdbx_description
1 polymer ?
#
loop_
_entity_poly.entity_id
_entity_poly.type
_entity_poly.pdbx_seq_one_letter_code
_entity_poly.pdbx_strand_id
1 'polypeptide(L)'
;MDTEQVMDLGSALASMGQVALGHCGGAGAEALALAAAAGVTAAGGWVIRHDGATPAAANWLCDYYGLSGGLFLEQQGEQLTLYPITAGGQPLEREAQRKLENDLLRRNFRRPPAAEMGGESQLASVMESYLAAAVHSAGAAGSYPCTLAVEPGQTLLKQGLRWLGCQLAERDVVGVPAMALASGGRELLIWTEDGERRSREEVLLLTCAALLDSGQRSLYLPPEAPAAIERLARDRGGTVQRMESGVPTGCQRSLRDGLFAACQIVCYVQRTGETLSQLFQRLPGCQVRRRVVPLRTSRSAVMGALSRQYPDAQRMKQGMRLDLEDGSVWIAPANDREALRVVTEGARAETALELCDFITNEAGKWDAL
;
A
#
# COMPACT_ATOMS: atom_id res chain seq x y z
N MET A 1 16.41 -0.34 -17.45
CA MET A 1 16.11 1.05 -17.85
C MET A 1 17.44 1.82 -17.81
N ASP A 2 17.77 2.52 -18.87
CA ASP A 2 18.99 3.35 -18.94
C ASP A 2 18.72 4.81 -18.55
N THR A 3 19.78 5.62 -18.53
CA THR A 3 19.70 7.03 -18.10
C THR A 3 18.78 7.87 -19.00
N GLU A 4 18.78 7.61 -20.32
CA GLU A 4 17.93 8.33 -21.27
C GLU A 4 16.45 8.03 -21.02
N GLN A 5 16.11 6.77 -20.81
CA GLN A 5 14.74 6.35 -20.49
C GLN A 5 14.23 6.96 -19.17
N VAL A 6 15.10 7.08 -18.15
CA VAL A 6 14.73 7.72 -16.88
C VAL A 6 14.57 9.23 -17.03
N MET A 7 15.40 9.88 -17.85
CA MET A 7 15.24 11.29 -18.20
C MET A 7 13.92 11.53 -18.97
N ASP A 8 13.58 10.68 -19.92
CA ASP A 8 12.31 10.74 -20.64
C ASP A 8 11.10 10.55 -19.69
N LEU A 9 11.22 9.62 -18.71
CA LEU A 9 10.21 9.45 -17.66
C LEU A 9 10.05 10.73 -16.83
N GLY A 10 11.13 11.37 -16.44
CA GLY A 10 11.10 12.67 -15.79
C GLY A 10 10.37 13.73 -16.62
N SER A 11 10.68 13.77 -17.93
CA SER A 11 10.03 14.70 -18.86
C SER A 11 8.51 14.47 -18.97
N ALA A 12 8.06 13.21 -18.95
CA ALA A 12 6.64 12.87 -18.96
C ALA A 12 5.95 13.28 -17.65
N LEU A 13 6.62 13.09 -16.51
CA LEU A 13 6.11 13.49 -15.20
C LEU A 13 5.99 15.01 -15.04
N ALA A 14 6.78 15.81 -15.77
CA ALA A 14 6.74 17.27 -15.70
C ALA A 14 5.34 17.86 -15.97
N SER A 15 4.50 17.17 -16.74
CA SER A 15 3.11 17.56 -16.99
C SER A 15 2.25 17.59 -15.70
N MET A 16 2.71 16.97 -14.63
CA MET A 16 2.06 17.01 -13.30
C MET A 16 2.32 18.34 -12.56
N GLY A 17 3.32 19.12 -12.96
CA GLY A 17 3.70 20.37 -12.30
C GLY A 17 4.84 20.19 -11.30
N GLN A 18 4.55 20.11 -10.00
CA GLN A 18 5.54 19.85 -8.96
C GLN A 18 5.73 18.36 -8.75
N VAL A 19 6.93 17.85 -8.95
CA VAL A 19 7.27 16.42 -8.88
C VAL A 19 8.22 16.17 -7.71
N ALA A 20 7.77 15.37 -6.73
CA ALA A 20 8.64 14.89 -5.67
C ALA A 20 9.63 13.87 -6.24
N LEU A 21 10.91 14.01 -5.92
CA LEU A 21 11.94 13.09 -6.37
C LEU A 21 12.85 12.67 -5.23
N GLY A 22 12.83 11.39 -4.93
CA GLY A 22 13.67 10.78 -3.91
C GLY A 22 14.30 9.49 -4.39
N HIS A 23 15.33 9.05 -3.67
CA HIS A 23 15.99 7.77 -3.93
C HIS A 23 16.57 7.18 -2.66
N CYS A 24 16.80 5.86 -2.68
CA CYS A 24 17.61 5.17 -1.68
C CYS A 24 18.45 4.07 -2.35
N GLY A 25 19.53 3.68 -1.67
CA GLY A 25 20.46 2.67 -2.15
C GLY A 25 21.76 3.28 -2.71
N GLY A 26 22.32 2.65 -3.74
CA GLY A 26 23.66 3.00 -4.24
C GLY A 26 23.71 4.20 -5.18
N ALA A 27 24.92 4.51 -5.64
CA ALA A 27 25.22 5.61 -6.58
C ALA A 27 24.42 5.52 -7.90
N GLY A 28 23.98 4.33 -8.30
CA GLY A 28 23.16 4.15 -9.48
C GLY A 28 21.77 4.79 -9.34
N ALA A 29 21.11 4.62 -8.18
CA ALA A 29 19.82 5.25 -7.91
C ALA A 29 19.95 6.79 -7.87
N GLU A 30 21.02 7.30 -7.26
CA GLU A 30 21.31 8.73 -7.23
C GLU A 30 21.52 9.31 -8.65
N ALA A 31 22.36 8.66 -9.47
CA ALA A 31 22.61 9.09 -10.84
C ALA A 31 21.32 9.12 -11.68
N LEU A 32 20.47 8.11 -11.55
CA LEU A 32 19.21 8.05 -12.26
C LEU A 32 18.19 9.05 -11.71
N ALA A 33 18.20 9.34 -10.41
CA ALA A 33 17.39 10.41 -9.84
C ALA A 33 17.77 11.79 -10.42
N LEU A 34 19.08 12.04 -10.59
CA LEU A 34 19.57 13.26 -11.26
C LEU A 34 19.12 13.34 -12.73
N ALA A 35 19.14 12.21 -13.45
CA ALA A 35 18.62 12.15 -14.81
C ALA A 35 17.11 12.45 -14.87
N ALA A 36 16.32 11.88 -13.96
CA ALA A 36 14.90 12.18 -13.84
C ALA A 36 14.67 13.67 -13.55
N ALA A 37 15.43 14.26 -12.62
CA ALA A 37 15.35 15.68 -12.29
C ALA A 37 15.64 16.56 -13.53
N ALA A 38 16.68 16.24 -14.29
CA ALA A 38 17.01 16.94 -15.52
C ALA A 38 15.87 16.84 -16.55
N GLY A 39 15.22 15.67 -16.66
CA GLY A 39 14.05 15.47 -17.52
C GLY A 39 12.86 16.34 -17.12
N VAL A 40 12.52 16.38 -15.83
CA VAL A 40 11.41 17.21 -15.30
C VAL A 40 11.68 18.69 -15.57
N THR A 41 12.86 19.20 -15.21
CA THR A 41 13.21 20.62 -15.36
C THR A 41 13.31 21.03 -16.82
N ALA A 42 13.91 20.19 -17.69
CA ALA A 42 13.98 20.43 -19.13
C ALA A 42 12.61 20.49 -19.82
N ALA A 43 11.60 19.86 -19.23
CA ALA A 43 10.21 19.92 -19.73
C ALA A 43 9.38 21.05 -19.09
N GLY A 44 9.98 21.88 -18.23
CA GLY A 44 9.35 23.02 -17.57
C GLY A 44 8.63 22.68 -16.25
N GLY A 45 8.81 21.46 -15.73
CA GLY A 45 8.30 21.06 -14.42
C GLY A 45 9.21 21.50 -13.27
N TRP A 46 8.70 21.49 -12.05
CA TRP A 46 9.47 21.82 -10.85
C TRP A 46 9.79 20.56 -10.04
N VAL A 47 11.04 20.34 -9.70
CA VAL A 47 11.48 19.20 -8.90
C VAL A 47 11.55 19.58 -7.42
N ILE A 48 10.93 18.77 -6.58
CA ILE A 48 11.08 18.80 -5.13
C ILE A 48 11.95 17.60 -4.72
N ARG A 49 13.24 17.82 -4.56
CA ARG A 49 14.15 16.76 -4.07
C ARG A 49 13.97 16.58 -2.58
N HIS A 50 14.09 15.34 -2.12
CA HIS A 50 13.93 15.03 -0.70
C HIS A 50 14.88 13.90 -0.25
N ASP A 51 15.19 13.89 1.04
CA ASP A 51 16.01 12.90 1.72
C ASP A 51 15.19 11.71 2.29
N GLY A 52 13.93 11.60 1.89
CA GLY A 52 13.07 10.49 2.30
C GLY A 52 13.65 9.16 1.80
N ALA A 53 13.93 8.24 2.71
CA ALA A 53 14.68 7.02 2.44
C ALA A 53 13.81 5.80 2.10
N THR A 54 12.50 5.97 1.94
CA THR A 54 11.58 4.87 1.61
C THR A 54 10.47 5.31 0.67
N PRO A 55 9.93 4.41 -0.17
CA PRO A 55 8.73 4.67 -0.97
C PRO A 55 7.53 5.13 -0.16
N ALA A 56 7.34 4.61 1.07
CA ALA A 56 6.25 5.01 1.95
C ALA A 56 6.38 6.47 2.40
N ALA A 57 7.60 6.91 2.76
CA ALA A 57 7.87 8.31 3.11
C ALA A 57 7.66 9.25 1.91
N ALA A 58 8.04 8.84 0.69
CA ALA A 58 7.79 9.61 -0.52
C ALA A 58 6.28 9.73 -0.82
N ASN A 59 5.51 8.67 -0.62
CA ASN A 59 4.04 8.71 -0.73
C ASN A 59 3.42 9.66 0.32
N TRP A 60 3.92 9.62 1.55
CA TRP A 60 3.47 10.52 2.61
C TRP A 60 3.77 11.97 2.28
N LEU A 61 4.96 12.24 1.77
CA LEU A 61 5.41 13.58 1.39
C LEU A 61 4.51 14.19 0.30
N CYS A 62 4.20 13.43 -0.74
CA CYS A 62 3.30 13.90 -1.80
C CYS A 62 1.91 14.26 -1.28
N ASP A 63 1.39 13.49 -0.32
CA ASP A 63 0.11 13.74 0.34
C ASP A 63 0.20 14.97 1.25
N TYR A 64 1.19 15.00 2.14
CA TYR A 64 1.35 16.01 3.19
C TYR A 64 1.59 17.42 2.63
N TYR A 65 2.42 17.54 1.59
CA TYR A 65 2.72 18.82 0.94
C TYR A 65 1.81 19.14 -0.24
N GLY A 66 0.83 18.29 -0.55
CA GLY A 66 -0.10 18.49 -1.66
C GLY A 66 0.57 18.50 -3.03
N LEU A 67 1.64 17.72 -3.21
CA LEU A 67 2.38 17.69 -4.46
C LEU A 67 1.60 16.94 -5.55
N SER A 68 1.78 17.35 -6.78
CA SER A 68 1.04 16.80 -7.93
C SER A 68 1.40 15.36 -8.28
N GLY A 69 2.55 14.89 -7.81
CA GLY A 69 3.03 13.53 -7.98
C GLY A 69 4.50 13.40 -7.65
N GLY A 70 5.06 12.23 -7.92
CA GLY A 70 6.46 11.97 -7.63
C GLY A 70 7.01 10.71 -8.28
N LEU A 71 8.31 10.55 -8.12
CA LEU A 71 9.05 9.35 -8.48
C LEU A 71 10.03 9.02 -7.35
N PHE A 72 10.00 7.78 -6.88
CA PHE A 72 11.01 7.29 -5.95
C PHE A 72 11.79 6.14 -6.61
N LEU A 73 13.11 6.17 -6.46
CA LEU A 73 14.04 5.18 -7.01
C LEU A 73 14.67 4.40 -5.86
N GLU A 74 14.54 3.08 -5.88
CA GLU A 74 15.14 2.19 -4.89
C GLU A 74 16.12 1.24 -5.56
N GLN A 75 17.36 1.23 -5.11
CA GLN A 75 18.35 0.27 -5.55
C GLN A 75 18.64 -0.75 -4.45
N GLN A 76 18.41 -2.03 -4.77
CA GLN A 76 18.77 -3.17 -3.92
C GLN A 76 19.73 -4.09 -4.69
N GLY A 77 21.01 -4.02 -4.36
CA GLY A 77 22.06 -4.72 -5.14
C GLY A 77 22.08 -4.22 -6.60
N GLU A 78 21.88 -5.13 -7.55
CA GLU A 78 21.80 -4.82 -8.97
C GLU A 78 20.40 -4.42 -9.44
N GLN A 79 19.39 -4.65 -8.61
CA GLN A 79 18.01 -4.37 -8.97
C GLN A 79 17.65 -2.91 -8.67
N LEU A 80 17.12 -2.22 -9.68
CA LEU A 80 16.53 -0.89 -9.54
C LEU A 80 15.01 -0.99 -9.68
N THR A 81 14.30 -0.45 -8.71
CA THR A 81 12.84 -0.36 -8.73
C THR A 81 12.41 1.10 -8.74
N LEU A 82 11.47 1.44 -9.62
CA LEU A 82 10.88 2.76 -9.73
C LEU A 82 9.45 2.74 -9.17
N TYR A 83 9.16 3.70 -8.33
CA TYR A 83 7.84 3.89 -7.71
C TYR A 83 7.27 5.23 -8.15
N PRO A 84 6.47 5.27 -9.24
CA PRO A 84 5.74 6.47 -9.59
C PRO A 84 4.59 6.69 -8.59
N ILE A 85 4.40 7.94 -8.21
CA ILE A 85 3.46 8.39 -7.17
C ILE A 85 2.56 9.45 -7.78
N THR A 86 1.26 9.36 -7.57
CA THR A 86 0.29 10.40 -7.96
C THR A 86 0.05 11.41 -6.84
N ALA A 87 -0.72 12.43 -7.13
CA ALA A 87 -1.22 13.35 -6.11
C ALA A 87 -1.90 12.58 -4.96
N GLY A 88 -1.73 13.05 -3.72
CA GLY A 88 -2.23 12.36 -2.54
C GLY A 88 -1.45 11.09 -2.17
N GLY A 89 -0.26 10.88 -2.75
CA GLY A 89 0.61 9.75 -2.41
C GLY A 89 0.01 8.38 -2.77
N GLN A 90 -0.83 8.33 -3.81
CA GLN A 90 -1.43 7.09 -4.29
C GLN A 90 -0.56 6.43 -5.38
N PRO A 91 -0.63 5.11 -5.56
CA PRO A 91 -0.10 4.47 -6.75
C PRO A 91 -0.76 5.02 -8.02
N LEU A 92 -0.04 4.98 -9.15
CA LEU A 92 -0.61 5.37 -10.44
C LEU A 92 -1.84 4.52 -10.78
N GLU A 93 -2.95 5.18 -11.05
CA GLU A 93 -4.13 4.53 -11.62
C GLU A 93 -3.84 4.06 -13.05
N ARG A 94 -4.55 3.04 -13.49
CA ARG A 94 -4.33 2.41 -14.81
C ARG A 94 -4.44 3.40 -15.98
N GLU A 95 -5.34 4.36 -15.88
CA GLU A 95 -5.51 5.39 -16.92
C GLU A 95 -4.30 6.34 -16.96
N ALA A 96 -3.84 6.80 -15.80
CA ALA A 96 -2.66 7.64 -15.67
C ALA A 96 -1.39 6.89 -16.11
N GLN A 97 -1.27 5.60 -15.76
CA GLN A 97 -0.18 4.76 -16.21
C GLN A 97 -0.14 4.63 -17.74
N ARG A 98 -1.28 4.33 -18.38
CA ARG A 98 -1.38 4.24 -19.86
C ARG A 98 -1.06 5.56 -20.55
N LYS A 99 -1.49 6.69 -19.97
CA LYS A 99 -1.13 8.01 -20.50
C LYS A 99 0.37 8.21 -20.44
N LEU A 100 1.00 7.93 -19.29
CA LEU A 100 2.43 8.02 -19.10
C LEU A 100 3.21 7.11 -20.08
N GLU A 101 2.79 5.86 -20.23
CA GLU A 101 3.37 4.92 -21.19
C GLU A 101 3.26 5.42 -22.65
N ASN A 102 2.12 5.98 -23.03
CA ASN A 102 1.91 6.55 -24.37
C ASN A 102 2.78 7.79 -24.59
N ASP A 103 2.91 8.67 -23.60
CA ASP A 103 3.75 9.86 -23.70
C ASP A 103 5.24 9.48 -23.83
N LEU A 104 5.69 8.45 -23.10
CA LEU A 104 7.01 7.86 -23.23
C LEU A 104 7.26 7.28 -24.61
N LEU A 105 6.34 6.43 -25.12
CA LEU A 105 6.46 5.78 -26.42
C LEU A 105 6.52 6.79 -27.59
N ARG A 106 5.75 7.86 -27.49
CA ARG A 106 5.66 8.90 -28.50
C ARG A 106 6.72 10.00 -28.32
N ARG A 107 7.45 10.01 -27.22
CA ARG A 107 8.35 11.10 -26.81
C ARG A 107 7.65 12.47 -26.89
N ASN A 108 6.38 12.52 -26.52
CA ASN A 108 5.55 13.72 -26.58
C ASN A 108 5.77 14.59 -25.33
N PHE A 109 6.98 15.14 -25.19
CA PHE A 109 7.34 15.97 -24.07
C PHE A 109 7.42 17.45 -24.50
N ARG A 110 6.98 18.34 -23.61
CA ARG A 110 7.23 19.76 -23.76
C ARG A 110 8.75 20.01 -23.77
N ARG A 111 9.22 20.88 -24.66
CA ARG A 111 10.62 21.35 -24.72
C ARG A 111 10.61 22.87 -24.79
N PRO A 112 10.40 23.57 -23.66
CA PRO A 112 10.38 25.02 -23.62
C PRO A 112 11.77 25.60 -23.88
N PRO A 113 11.88 26.89 -24.28
CA PRO A 113 13.16 27.58 -24.32
C PRO A 113 13.75 27.70 -22.91
N ALA A 114 15.07 27.92 -22.83
CA ALA A 114 15.82 27.90 -21.56
C ALA A 114 15.24 28.82 -20.47
N ALA A 115 14.65 29.95 -20.86
CA ALA A 115 14.02 30.89 -19.92
C ALA A 115 12.74 30.39 -19.29
N GLU A 116 12.13 29.34 -19.83
CA GLU A 116 10.87 28.72 -19.35
C GLU A 116 11.13 27.31 -18.77
N MET A 117 12.36 26.86 -18.68
CA MET A 117 12.70 25.62 -18.00
C MET A 117 12.32 25.73 -16.53
N GLY A 118 11.98 24.57 -15.95
CA GLY A 118 11.66 24.48 -14.53
C GLY A 118 12.91 24.60 -13.65
N GLY A 119 12.68 24.47 -12.37
CA GLY A 119 13.74 24.52 -11.37
C GLY A 119 13.66 23.38 -10.39
N GLU A 120 14.50 23.45 -9.36
CA GLU A 120 14.45 22.49 -8.25
C GLU A 120 14.52 23.20 -6.90
N SER A 121 13.97 22.54 -5.91
CA SER A 121 14.14 22.86 -4.49
C SER A 121 14.37 21.57 -3.69
N GLN A 122 14.91 21.71 -2.51
CA GLN A 122 15.20 20.57 -1.64
C GLN A 122 14.41 20.66 -0.33
N LEU A 123 13.79 19.55 0.05
CA LEU A 123 13.20 19.36 1.36
C LEU A 123 14.16 18.50 2.21
N ALA A 124 14.64 19.07 3.29
CA ALA A 124 15.44 18.36 4.29
C ALA A 124 14.57 17.83 5.42
N SER A 125 15.09 16.87 6.18
CA SER A 125 14.45 16.30 7.38
C SER A 125 13.06 15.67 7.12
N VAL A 126 12.85 15.16 5.91
CA VAL A 126 11.58 14.48 5.55
C VAL A 126 11.33 13.26 6.44
N MET A 127 12.40 12.48 6.72
CA MET A 127 12.26 11.28 7.55
C MET A 127 11.87 11.58 8.99
N GLU A 128 12.38 12.66 9.56
CA GLU A 128 12.00 13.12 10.91
C GLU A 128 10.54 13.58 10.94
N SER A 129 10.13 14.39 9.96
CA SER A 129 8.75 14.85 9.81
C SER A 129 7.78 13.70 9.58
N TYR A 130 8.14 12.73 8.76
CA TYR A 130 7.37 11.52 8.50
C TYR A 130 7.18 10.68 9.77
N LEU A 131 8.26 10.49 10.55
CA LEU A 131 8.24 9.79 11.81
C LEU A 131 7.34 10.51 12.84
N ALA A 132 7.50 11.83 12.97
CA ALA A 132 6.66 12.64 13.85
C ALA A 132 5.18 12.55 13.47
N ALA A 133 4.86 12.59 12.18
CA ALA A 133 3.50 12.43 11.68
C ALA A 133 2.93 11.05 12.01
N ALA A 134 3.71 9.97 11.86
CA ALA A 134 3.27 8.62 12.19
C ALA A 134 2.93 8.47 13.68
N VAL A 135 3.82 8.94 14.55
CA VAL A 135 3.62 8.92 16.00
C VAL A 135 2.42 9.79 16.42
N HIS A 136 2.32 11.01 15.87
CA HIS A 136 1.21 11.91 16.18
C HIS A 136 -0.15 11.34 15.73
N SER A 137 -0.20 10.72 14.56
CA SER A 137 -1.44 10.15 14.01
C SER A 137 -2.00 8.98 14.81
N ALA A 138 -1.16 8.28 15.58
CA ALA A 138 -1.58 7.16 16.42
C ALA A 138 -2.33 7.62 17.68
N GLY A 139 -2.30 8.91 17.99
CA GLY A 139 -2.93 9.49 19.16
C GLY A 139 -2.10 9.34 20.43
N ALA A 140 -2.73 9.53 21.58
CA ALA A 140 -2.07 9.37 22.85
C ALA A 140 -1.70 7.90 23.11
N ALA A 141 -0.45 7.67 23.47
CA ALA A 141 -0.01 6.37 23.97
C ALA A 141 -0.72 6.05 25.30
N GLY A 142 -1.04 4.78 25.50
CA GLY A 142 -1.54 4.30 26.79
C GLY A 142 -0.41 4.21 27.83
N SER A 143 -0.77 3.96 29.07
CA SER A 143 0.18 3.83 30.18
C SER A 143 0.72 2.41 30.36
N TYR A 144 0.17 1.43 29.64
CA TYR A 144 0.61 0.03 29.78
C TYR A 144 1.97 -0.18 29.10
N PRO A 145 2.95 -0.78 29.80
CA PRO A 145 4.28 -1.00 29.24
C PRO A 145 4.22 -1.96 28.03
N CYS A 146 4.92 -1.58 26.96
CA CYS A 146 5.02 -2.37 25.74
C CYS A 146 6.49 -2.68 25.48
N THR A 147 6.81 -3.97 25.40
CA THR A 147 8.14 -4.45 25.00
C THR A 147 8.04 -5.14 23.64
N LEU A 148 8.88 -4.71 22.71
CA LEU A 148 8.88 -5.22 21.33
C LEU A 148 10.30 -5.48 20.85
N ALA A 149 10.49 -6.53 20.06
CA ALA A 149 11.68 -6.69 19.26
C ALA A 149 11.48 -6.09 17.85
N VAL A 150 12.54 -5.60 17.25
CA VAL A 150 12.52 -5.03 15.90
C VAL A 150 13.66 -5.64 15.09
N GLU A 151 13.33 -6.08 13.88
CA GLU A 151 14.30 -6.63 12.93
C GLU A 151 15.55 -5.73 12.78
N PRO A 152 16.73 -6.32 12.54
CA PRO A 152 17.94 -5.56 12.24
C PRO A 152 17.74 -4.60 11.06
N GLY A 153 18.40 -3.45 11.09
CA GLY A 153 18.33 -2.46 10.01
C GLY A 153 17.08 -1.55 10.01
N GLN A 154 16.10 -1.81 10.85
CA GLN A 154 14.82 -1.07 10.92
C GLN A 154 14.93 0.19 11.81
N THR A 155 15.88 1.09 11.51
CA THR A 155 16.17 2.25 12.36
C THR A 155 14.96 3.15 12.57
N LEU A 156 14.20 3.43 11.51
CA LEU A 156 13.01 4.28 11.55
C LEU A 156 11.92 3.71 12.45
N LEU A 157 11.63 2.41 12.32
CA LEU A 157 10.65 1.74 13.17
C LEU A 157 11.09 1.76 14.64
N LYS A 158 12.36 1.45 14.91
CA LYS A 158 12.93 1.52 16.27
C LYS A 158 12.76 2.88 16.90
N GLN A 159 13.01 3.95 16.15
CA GLN A 159 12.88 5.31 16.64
C GLN A 159 11.41 5.66 16.92
N GLY A 160 10.48 5.31 16.05
CA GLY A 160 9.05 5.53 16.25
C GLY A 160 8.51 4.83 17.50
N LEU A 161 8.89 3.57 17.69
CA LEU A 161 8.49 2.79 18.86
C LEU A 161 9.06 3.37 20.17
N ARG A 162 10.31 3.87 20.15
CA ARG A 162 10.89 4.58 21.30
C ARG A 162 10.14 5.87 21.63
N TRP A 163 9.72 6.63 20.63
CA TRP A 163 8.93 7.85 20.84
C TRP A 163 7.56 7.57 21.45
N LEU A 164 7.02 6.35 21.21
CA LEU A 164 5.81 5.86 21.88
C LEU A 164 6.07 5.22 23.24
N GLY A 165 7.29 5.31 23.77
CA GLY A 165 7.63 4.77 25.08
C GLY A 165 7.83 3.26 25.15
N CYS A 166 7.97 2.56 23.99
CA CYS A 166 8.23 1.14 23.98
C CYS A 166 9.65 0.80 24.43
N GLN A 167 9.78 -0.27 25.21
CA GLN A 167 11.05 -0.91 25.47
C GLN A 167 11.41 -1.82 24.28
N LEU A 168 12.64 -1.67 23.79
CA LEU A 168 13.10 -2.49 22.68
C LEU A 168 13.97 -3.62 23.21
N ALA A 169 13.55 -4.87 22.93
CA ALA A 169 14.32 -6.07 23.18
C ALA A 169 15.16 -6.45 21.97
N GLU A 170 16.14 -7.32 22.19
CA GLU A 170 16.80 -8.04 21.10
C GLU A 170 15.79 -9.00 20.45
N ARG A 171 15.98 -9.27 19.15
CA ARG A 171 15.21 -10.31 18.48
C ARG A 171 15.58 -11.67 19.08
N ASP A 172 14.68 -12.63 19.01
CA ASP A 172 14.84 -14.00 19.52
C ASP A 172 14.68 -14.16 21.04
N VAL A 173 14.24 -13.12 21.75
CA VAL A 173 13.80 -13.26 23.13
C VAL A 173 12.43 -13.94 23.15
N VAL A 174 12.38 -15.12 23.79
CA VAL A 174 11.13 -15.89 23.90
C VAL A 174 10.06 -15.08 24.62
N GLY A 175 8.86 -15.08 24.07
CA GLY A 175 7.72 -14.35 24.63
C GLY A 175 7.70 -12.85 24.33
N VAL A 176 8.63 -12.36 23.53
CA VAL A 176 8.62 -10.95 23.07
C VAL A 176 8.16 -10.90 21.60
N PRO A 177 7.09 -10.18 21.32
CA PRO A 177 6.62 -10.01 19.95
C PRO A 177 7.59 -9.15 19.13
N ALA A 178 7.61 -9.36 17.80
CA ALA A 178 8.53 -8.65 16.91
C ALA A 178 7.79 -7.94 15.77
N MET A 179 8.38 -6.85 15.29
CA MET A 179 7.88 -6.08 14.15
C MET A 179 8.98 -5.77 13.14
N ALA A 180 8.59 -5.68 11.87
CA ALA A 180 9.44 -5.20 10.79
C ALA A 180 8.62 -4.46 9.72
N LEU A 181 9.26 -3.53 9.01
CA LEU A 181 8.70 -2.92 7.81
C LEU A 181 9.18 -3.68 6.56
N ALA A 182 8.28 -3.93 5.63
CA ALA A 182 8.56 -4.55 4.36
C ALA A 182 8.03 -3.70 3.19
N SER A 183 8.31 -4.13 1.95
CA SER A 183 7.79 -3.49 0.74
C SER A 183 8.05 -1.97 0.69
N GLY A 184 9.27 -1.55 1.02
CA GLY A 184 9.63 -0.13 1.06
C GLY A 184 8.90 0.69 2.12
N GLY A 185 8.56 0.05 3.27
CA GLY A 185 7.84 0.67 4.38
C GLY A 185 6.31 0.64 4.26
N ARG A 186 5.77 0.06 3.21
CA ARG A 186 4.30 0.00 2.98
C ARG A 186 3.59 -1.06 3.80
N GLU A 187 4.29 -2.13 4.17
CA GLU A 187 3.74 -3.26 4.91
C GLU A 187 4.39 -3.39 6.28
N LEU A 188 3.57 -3.75 7.27
CA LEU A 188 4.01 -4.12 8.60
C LEU A 188 3.95 -5.64 8.72
N LEU A 189 5.05 -6.24 9.15
CA LEU A 189 5.15 -7.64 9.54
C LEU A 189 5.13 -7.72 11.05
N ILE A 190 4.36 -8.67 11.59
CA ILE A 190 4.23 -8.91 13.04
C ILE A 190 4.46 -10.39 13.32
N TRP A 191 5.28 -10.67 14.32
CA TRP A 191 5.39 -11.95 15.00
C TRP A 191 4.88 -11.75 16.42
N THR A 192 3.96 -12.60 16.83
CA THR A 192 3.35 -12.55 18.16
C THR A 192 4.26 -13.20 19.22
N GLU A 193 3.87 -13.16 20.49
CA GLU A 193 4.65 -13.65 21.63
C GLU A 193 4.98 -15.14 21.55
N ASP A 194 4.19 -15.92 20.82
CA ASP A 194 4.38 -17.33 20.50
C ASP A 194 5.34 -17.56 19.32
N GLY A 195 5.87 -16.47 18.71
CA GLY A 195 6.76 -16.51 17.55
C GLY A 195 6.03 -16.72 16.22
N GLU A 196 4.70 -16.78 16.21
CA GLU A 196 3.92 -16.97 15.00
C GLU A 196 3.87 -15.69 14.18
N ARG A 197 4.21 -15.81 12.89
CA ARG A 197 4.07 -14.70 11.94
C ARG A 197 2.62 -14.57 11.51
N ARG A 198 2.03 -13.40 11.72
CA ARG A 198 0.67 -13.10 11.28
C ARG A 198 0.60 -12.76 9.79
N SER A 199 -0.50 -13.16 9.17
CA SER A 199 -0.76 -12.85 7.77
C SER A 199 -0.98 -11.34 7.57
N ARG A 200 -0.80 -10.87 6.34
CA ARG A 200 -1.06 -9.48 5.97
C ARG A 200 -2.50 -9.06 6.30
N GLU A 201 -3.44 -9.97 6.10
CA GLU A 201 -4.86 -9.74 6.32
C GLU A 201 -5.19 -9.61 7.81
N GLU A 202 -4.56 -10.42 8.66
CA GLU A 202 -4.70 -10.30 10.12
C GLU A 202 -4.10 -8.98 10.63
N VAL A 203 -2.93 -8.58 10.11
CA VAL A 203 -2.32 -7.28 10.45
C VAL A 203 -3.21 -6.12 10.01
N LEU A 204 -3.81 -6.21 8.81
CA LEU A 204 -4.79 -5.21 8.34
C LEU A 204 -6.03 -5.16 9.25
N LEU A 205 -6.57 -6.32 9.63
CA LEU A 205 -7.68 -6.42 10.59
C LEU A 205 -7.34 -5.78 11.94
N LEU A 206 -6.15 -6.06 12.47
CA LEU A 206 -5.70 -5.47 13.75
C LEU A 206 -5.54 -3.95 13.62
N THR A 207 -5.02 -3.47 12.49
CA THR A 207 -4.92 -2.02 12.21
C THR A 207 -6.31 -1.38 12.17
N CYS A 208 -7.28 -2.02 11.51
CA CYS A 208 -8.67 -1.57 11.50
C CYS A 208 -9.28 -1.55 12.91
N ALA A 209 -9.00 -2.58 13.72
CA ALA A 209 -9.45 -2.65 15.10
C ALA A 209 -8.90 -1.48 15.93
N ALA A 210 -7.61 -1.18 15.77
CA ALA A 210 -6.94 -0.08 16.46
C ALA A 210 -7.49 1.30 16.02
N LEU A 211 -7.81 1.47 14.73
CA LEU A 211 -8.44 2.69 14.22
C LEU A 211 -9.85 2.89 14.79
N LEU A 212 -10.67 1.83 14.82
CA LEU A 212 -12.02 1.89 15.39
C LEU A 212 -11.98 2.20 16.89
N ASP A 213 -11.02 1.60 17.61
CA ASP A 213 -10.79 1.88 19.04
C ASP A 213 -10.37 3.34 19.29
N SER A 214 -9.57 3.92 18.38
CA SER A 214 -9.17 5.33 18.47
C SER A 214 -10.28 6.34 18.10
N GLY A 215 -11.49 5.85 17.79
CA GLY A 215 -12.67 6.67 17.50
C GLY A 215 -12.99 6.87 16.02
N GLN A 216 -12.23 6.26 15.10
CA GLN A 216 -12.62 6.23 13.69
C GLN A 216 -13.94 5.49 13.52
N ARG A 217 -14.87 6.05 12.74
CA ARG A 217 -16.18 5.44 12.49
C ARG A 217 -16.37 4.95 11.07
N SER A 218 -15.54 5.39 10.14
CA SER A 218 -15.57 4.94 8.74
C SER A 218 -14.19 4.49 8.32
N LEU A 219 -14.09 3.30 7.74
CA LEU A 219 -12.86 2.75 7.18
C LEU A 219 -12.92 2.77 5.66
N TYR A 220 -11.88 3.27 5.00
CA TYR A 220 -11.77 3.34 3.53
C TYR A 220 -10.81 2.27 3.05
N LEU A 221 -11.32 1.29 2.33
CA LEU A 221 -10.57 0.09 1.95
C LEU A 221 -10.71 -0.20 0.45
N PRO A 222 -9.71 -0.83 -0.15
CA PRO A 222 -9.82 -1.29 -1.53
C PRO A 222 -10.84 -2.44 -1.66
N PRO A 223 -11.37 -2.68 -2.88
CA PRO A 223 -12.39 -3.68 -3.11
C PRO A 223 -12.00 -5.11 -2.69
N GLU A 224 -10.73 -5.46 -2.84
CA GLU A 224 -10.18 -6.77 -2.50
C GLU A 224 -9.90 -7.00 -1.01
N ALA A 225 -10.08 -5.98 -0.18
CA ALA A 225 -9.88 -6.13 1.27
C ALA A 225 -10.88 -7.12 1.87
N PRO A 226 -10.51 -7.87 2.93
CA PRO A 226 -11.36 -8.89 3.53
C PRO A 226 -12.72 -8.39 4.02
N ALA A 227 -13.77 -9.19 3.84
CA ALA A 227 -15.12 -8.94 4.39
C ALA A 227 -15.17 -9.07 5.92
N ALA A 228 -14.20 -9.77 6.51
CA ALA A 228 -14.05 -9.79 7.97
C ALA A 228 -13.97 -8.39 8.58
N ILE A 229 -13.48 -7.39 7.81
CA ILE A 229 -13.39 -6.00 8.29
C ILE A 229 -14.77 -5.36 8.42
N GLU A 230 -15.74 -5.69 7.55
CA GLU A 230 -17.12 -5.22 7.70
C GLU A 230 -17.78 -5.79 8.96
N ARG A 231 -17.52 -7.08 9.27
CA ARG A 231 -17.98 -7.69 10.51
C ARG A 231 -17.39 -6.98 11.73
N LEU A 232 -16.06 -6.83 11.74
CA LEU A 232 -15.32 -6.11 12.78
C LEU A 232 -15.83 -4.67 12.98
N ALA A 233 -16.04 -3.93 11.88
CA ALA A 233 -16.50 -2.56 11.92
C ALA A 233 -17.92 -2.46 12.51
N ARG A 234 -18.82 -3.33 12.06
CA ARG A 234 -20.21 -3.39 12.57
C ARG A 234 -20.25 -3.66 14.06
N ASP A 235 -19.46 -4.64 14.53
CA ASP A 235 -19.40 -5.01 15.95
C ASP A 235 -18.88 -3.87 16.84
N ARG A 236 -18.10 -2.95 16.24
CA ARG A 236 -17.53 -1.78 16.92
C ARG A 236 -18.25 -0.46 16.59
N GLY A 237 -19.42 -0.53 15.96
CA GLY A 237 -20.24 0.64 15.61
C GLY A 237 -19.63 1.53 14.53
N GLY A 238 -18.82 0.96 13.65
CA GLY A 238 -18.23 1.61 12.49
C GLY A 238 -18.80 1.10 11.17
N THR A 239 -18.33 1.68 10.08
CA THR A 239 -18.71 1.33 8.70
C THR A 239 -17.48 1.16 7.82
N VAL A 240 -17.60 0.41 6.73
CA VAL A 240 -16.57 0.26 5.70
C VAL A 240 -17.07 0.86 4.39
N GLN A 241 -16.24 1.67 3.76
CA GLN A 241 -16.46 2.19 2.41
C GLN A 241 -15.40 1.59 1.48
N ARG A 242 -15.87 0.87 0.47
CA ARG A 242 -15.00 0.29 -0.56
C ARG A 242 -14.72 1.32 -1.63
N MET A 243 -13.44 1.62 -1.84
CA MET A 243 -13.01 2.64 -2.77
C MET A 243 -11.98 2.08 -3.75
N GLU A 244 -12.24 2.24 -5.04
CA GLU A 244 -11.30 1.85 -6.11
C GLU A 244 -10.23 2.93 -6.33
N SER A 245 -10.58 4.17 -6.07
CA SER A 245 -9.71 5.34 -6.17
C SER A 245 -10.26 6.48 -5.32
N GLY A 246 -9.48 7.53 -5.14
CA GLY A 246 -9.95 8.74 -4.44
C GLY A 246 -10.11 8.55 -2.94
N VAL A 247 -9.34 7.64 -2.32
CA VAL A 247 -9.29 7.58 -0.85
C VAL A 247 -8.94 8.98 -0.33
N PRO A 248 -9.72 9.53 0.61
CA PRO A 248 -9.47 10.87 1.13
C PRO A 248 -8.01 11.02 1.59
N THR A 249 -7.37 12.10 1.15
CA THR A 249 -5.99 12.41 1.49
C THR A 249 -5.88 12.62 3.01
N GLY A 250 -4.77 12.18 3.58
CA GLY A 250 -4.52 12.26 5.02
C GLY A 250 -5.34 11.27 5.88
N CYS A 251 -6.39 10.64 5.34
CA CYS A 251 -7.20 9.67 6.08
C CYS A 251 -6.53 8.31 6.14
N GLN A 252 -6.48 7.75 7.37
CA GLN A 252 -6.19 6.33 7.59
C GLN A 252 -4.93 5.81 6.89
N ARG A 253 -3.88 6.62 6.92
CA ARG A 253 -2.59 6.23 6.32
C ARG A 253 -2.09 4.89 6.84
N SER A 254 -2.38 4.54 8.09
CA SER A 254 -2.05 3.26 8.71
C SER A 254 -2.59 2.02 7.95
N LEU A 255 -3.61 2.18 7.10
CA LEU A 255 -4.10 1.07 6.25
C LEU A 255 -3.20 0.77 5.03
N ARG A 256 -2.21 1.62 4.74
CA ARG A 256 -1.35 1.52 3.55
C ARG A 256 0.12 1.90 3.79
N ASP A 257 0.47 2.11 5.06
CA ASP A 257 1.80 2.53 5.49
C ASP A 257 2.16 1.80 6.78
N GLY A 258 3.23 1.01 6.71
CA GLY A 258 3.62 0.08 7.79
C GLY A 258 4.07 0.82 9.06
N LEU A 259 4.71 1.99 8.94
CA LEU A 259 5.13 2.76 10.12
C LEU A 259 3.93 3.33 10.87
N PHE A 260 2.96 3.91 10.13
CA PHE A 260 1.71 4.40 10.70
C PHE A 260 0.89 3.26 11.32
N ALA A 261 0.86 2.09 10.67
CA ALA A 261 0.22 0.89 11.22
C ALA A 261 0.87 0.44 12.53
N ALA A 262 2.21 0.38 12.57
CA ALA A 262 2.95 0.00 13.77
C ALA A 262 2.64 0.95 14.94
N CYS A 263 2.72 2.26 14.71
CA CYS A 263 2.40 3.26 15.71
C CYS A 263 0.96 3.12 16.23
N GLN A 264 -0.01 2.92 15.32
CA GLN A 264 -1.42 2.77 15.68
C GLN A 264 -1.67 1.50 16.51
N ILE A 265 -1.09 0.37 16.11
CA ILE A 265 -1.21 -0.90 16.83
C ILE A 265 -0.56 -0.83 18.21
N VAL A 266 0.62 -0.23 18.31
CA VAL A 266 1.32 -0.08 19.60
C VAL A 266 0.51 0.77 20.57
N CYS A 267 -0.03 1.90 20.14
CA CYS A 267 -0.92 2.70 20.97
C CYS A 267 -2.17 1.91 21.39
N TYR A 268 -2.69 1.04 20.52
CA TYR A 268 -3.80 0.16 20.83
C TYR A 268 -3.43 -0.86 21.91
N VAL A 269 -2.28 -1.55 21.78
CA VAL A 269 -1.72 -2.44 22.83
C VAL A 269 -1.58 -1.70 24.17
N GLN A 270 -1.02 -0.50 24.16
CA GLN A 270 -0.81 0.29 25.37
C GLN A 270 -2.12 0.78 26.03
N ARG A 271 -3.17 1.00 25.24
CA ARG A 271 -4.50 1.38 25.78
C ARG A 271 -5.26 0.20 26.35
N THR A 272 -5.21 -0.96 25.69
CA THR A 272 -5.94 -2.15 26.13
C THR A 272 -5.24 -2.93 27.23
N GLY A 273 -3.91 -2.86 27.30
CA GLY A 273 -3.11 -3.68 28.21
C GLY A 273 -3.05 -5.15 27.83
N GLU A 274 -3.44 -5.50 26.59
CA GLU A 274 -3.46 -6.86 26.08
C GLU A 274 -2.23 -7.16 25.23
N THR A 275 -1.81 -8.43 25.20
CA THR A 275 -0.74 -8.89 24.33
C THR A 275 -1.19 -8.92 22.85
N LEU A 276 -0.23 -8.90 21.91
CA LEU A 276 -0.57 -9.04 20.49
C LEU A 276 -1.29 -10.35 20.21
N SER A 277 -0.86 -11.46 20.79
CA SER A 277 -1.53 -12.77 20.66
C SER A 277 -3.00 -12.70 21.11
N GLN A 278 -3.30 -12.06 22.24
CA GLN A 278 -4.68 -11.87 22.72
C GLN A 278 -5.51 -11.00 21.78
N LEU A 279 -4.93 -9.91 21.27
CA LEU A 279 -5.62 -9.04 20.33
C LEU A 279 -5.94 -9.74 19.01
N PHE A 280 -5.02 -10.53 18.46
CA PHE A 280 -5.27 -11.33 17.25
C PHE A 280 -6.34 -12.39 17.46
N GLN A 281 -6.39 -13.06 18.62
CA GLN A 281 -7.42 -14.05 18.95
C GLN A 281 -8.85 -13.48 18.99
N ARG A 282 -9.00 -12.19 19.23
CA ARG A 282 -10.32 -11.49 19.25
C ARG A 282 -10.78 -11.05 17.87
N LEU A 283 -9.93 -11.15 16.85
CA LEU A 283 -10.32 -10.77 15.49
C LEU A 283 -11.23 -11.83 14.87
N PRO A 284 -12.16 -11.42 14.00
CA PRO A 284 -12.94 -12.39 13.24
C PRO A 284 -12.01 -13.22 12.34
N GLY A 285 -12.31 -14.52 12.21
CA GLY A 285 -11.56 -15.41 11.34
C GLY A 285 -11.49 -14.85 9.92
N CYS A 286 -10.28 -14.84 9.35
CA CYS A 286 -9.99 -14.29 8.03
C CYS A 286 -8.87 -15.08 7.38
N GLN A 287 -9.23 -15.98 6.48
CA GLN A 287 -8.30 -16.72 5.65
C GLN A 287 -8.49 -16.32 4.20
N VAL A 288 -7.41 -15.88 3.55
CA VAL A 288 -7.47 -15.36 2.19
C VAL A 288 -6.65 -16.23 1.25
N ARG A 289 -7.24 -16.56 0.10
CA ARG A 289 -6.55 -17.21 -1.01
C ARG A 289 -6.52 -16.28 -2.22
N ARG A 290 -5.39 -16.28 -2.92
CA ARG A 290 -5.20 -15.52 -4.15
C ARG A 290 -4.76 -16.45 -5.26
N ARG A 291 -5.43 -16.33 -6.41
CA ARG A 291 -5.07 -17.12 -7.60
C ARG A 291 -5.10 -16.21 -8.83
N VAL A 292 -4.17 -16.44 -9.72
CA VAL A 292 -4.22 -15.90 -11.08
C VAL A 292 -4.64 -17.02 -12.01
N VAL A 293 -5.78 -16.84 -12.66
CA VAL A 293 -6.39 -17.82 -13.57
C VAL A 293 -6.08 -17.39 -15.00
N PRO A 294 -5.17 -18.07 -15.71
CA PRO A 294 -4.88 -17.76 -17.09
C PRO A 294 -6.10 -18.08 -17.95
N LEU A 295 -6.34 -17.28 -19.00
CA LEU A 295 -7.45 -17.44 -19.92
C LEU A 295 -6.92 -17.68 -21.33
N ARG A 296 -7.68 -18.45 -22.12
CA ARG A 296 -7.49 -18.67 -23.55
C ARG A 296 -8.25 -17.64 -24.38
N THR A 297 -9.37 -17.17 -23.82
CA THR A 297 -10.25 -16.17 -24.43
C THR A 297 -10.03 -14.80 -23.82
N SER A 298 -10.73 -13.78 -24.33
CA SER A 298 -10.66 -12.43 -23.79
C SER A 298 -11.18 -12.37 -22.35
N ARG A 299 -10.37 -11.79 -21.45
CA ARG A 299 -10.78 -11.51 -20.06
C ARG A 299 -12.06 -10.70 -19.97
N SER A 300 -12.35 -9.83 -20.95
CA SER A 300 -13.60 -9.06 -20.99
C SER A 300 -14.81 -9.95 -21.26
N ALA A 301 -14.67 -10.96 -22.13
CA ALA A 301 -15.74 -11.92 -22.40
C ALA A 301 -16.07 -12.77 -21.17
N VAL A 302 -15.04 -13.30 -20.49
CA VAL A 302 -15.23 -14.11 -19.28
C VAL A 302 -15.81 -13.27 -18.15
N MET A 303 -15.31 -12.04 -17.91
CA MET A 303 -15.90 -11.12 -16.92
C MET A 303 -17.36 -10.78 -17.24
N GLY A 304 -17.70 -10.58 -18.52
CA GLY A 304 -19.07 -10.34 -18.95
C GLY A 304 -20.00 -11.53 -18.69
N ALA A 305 -19.51 -12.75 -18.88
CA ALA A 305 -20.25 -13.98 -18.62
C ALA A 305 -20.46 -14.18 -17.10
N LEU A 306 -19.42 -14.05 -16.29
CA LEU A 306 -19.51 -14.10 -14.82
C LEU A 306 -20.49 -13.04 -14.29
N SER A 307 -20.44 -11.82 -14.83
CA SER A 307 -21.33 -10.74 -14.43
C SER A 307 -22.81 -11.00 -14.75
N ARG A 308 -23.10 -11.78 -15.79
CA ARG A 308 -24.47 -12.22 -16.09
C ARG A 308 -24.93 -13.39 -15.19
N GLN A 309 -23.99 -14.28 -14.86
CA GLN A 309 -24.26 -15.42 -13.99
C GLN A 309 -24.51 -15.02 -12.54
N TYR A 310 -23.81 -13.95 -12.08
CA TYR A 310 -23.94 -13.43 -10.72
C TYR A 310 -24.49 -12.00 -10.75
N PRO A 311 -25.81 -11.82 -10.96
CA PRO A 311 -26.44 -10.51 -11.08
C PRO A 311 -26.35 -9.68 -9.80
N ASP A 312 -26.31 -10.34 -8.64
CA ASP A 312 -26.23 -9.71 -7.31
C ASP A 312 -24.79 -9.28 -6.94
N ALA A 313 -23.79 -9.60 -7.77
CA ALA A 313 -22.42 -9.17 -7.54
C ALA A 313 -22.30 -7.65 -7.63
N GLN A 314 -21.60 -7.07 -6.67
CA GLN A 314 -21.24 -5.64 -6.70
C GLN A 314 -20.24 -5.41 -7.84
N ARG A 315 -20.66 -4.68 -8.85
CA ARG A 315 -19.81 -4.31 -10.01
C ARG A 315 -19.03 -3.05 -9.68
N MET A 316 -17.74 -3.10 -9.94
CA MET A 316 -16.81 -2.00 -9.76
C MET A 316 -16.01 -1.77 -11.05
N LYS A 317 -15.34 -0.62 -11.19
CA LYS A 317 -14.54 -0.30 -12.40
C LYS A 317 -13.46 -1.34 -12.70
N GLN A 318 -12.86 -1.90 -11.65
CA GLN A 318 -11.72 -2.81 -11.77
C GLN A 318 -12.09 -4.29 -11.62
N GLY A 319 -13.36 -4.63 -11.34
CA GLY A 319 -13.76 -6.02 -11.13
C GLY A 319 -15.17 -6.18 -10.58
N MET A 320 -15.41 -7.31 -9.95
CA MET A 320 -16.68 -7.62 -9.30
C MET A 320 -16.44 -8.31 -7.96
N ARG A 321 -17.33 -8.05 -7.01
CA ARG A 321 -17.33 -8.65 -5.69
C ARG A 321 -18.61 -9.42 -5.47
N LEU A 322 -18.48 -10.65 -4.96
CA LEU A 322 -19.56 -11.47 -4.46
C LEU A 322 -19.38 -11.63 -2.95
N ASP A 323 -20.39 -11.24 -2.19
CA ASP A 323 -20.47 -11.56 -0.77
C ASP A 323 -21.40 -12.78 -0.62
N LEU A 324 -20.86 -13.85 -0.05
CA LEU A 324 -21.50 -15.14 0.13
C LEU A 324 -21.66 -15.39 1.64
N GLU A 325 -22.52 -16.37 2.01
CA GLU A 325 -22.79 -16.69 3.41
C GLU A 325 -21.50 -17.03 4.18
N ASP A 326 -20.63 -17.84 3.56
CA ASP A 326 -19.40 -18.34 4.19
C ASP A 326 -18.15 -17.51 3.89
N GLY A 327 -18.25 -16.44 3.09
CA GLY A 327 -17.10 -15.65 2.73
C GLY A 327 -17.33 -14.65 1.61
N SER A 328 -16.27 -14.21 0.98
CA SER A 328 -16.35 -13.27 -0.14
C SER A 328 -15.38 -13.62 -1.27
N VAL A 329 -15.72 -13.19 -2.47
CA VAL A 329 -14.91 -13.36 -3.66
C VAL A 329 -14.74 -12.03 -4.36
N TRP A 330 -13.51 -11.66 -4.68
CA TRP A 330 -13.16 -10.57 -5.58
C TRP A 330 -12.56 -11.12 -6.86
N ILE A 331 -13.09 -10.70 -8.00
CA ILE A 331 -12.61 -11.10 -9.33
C ILE A 331 -12.29 -9.85 -10.12
N ALA A 332 -11.07 -9.76 -10.63
CA ALA A 332 -10.63 -8.64 -11.45
C ALA A 332 -9.78 -9.12 -12.64
N PRO A 333 -9.81 -8.44 -13.79
CA PRO A 333 -8.89 -8.73 -14.87
C PRO A 333 -7.45 -8.44 -14.44
N ALA A 334 -6.51 -9.31 -14.85
CA ALA A 334 -5.09 -9.04 -14.66
C ALA A 334 -4.63 -7.88 -15.57
N ASN A 335 -3.59 -7.16 -15.16
CA ASN A 335 -3.15 -5.95 -15.86
C ASN A 335 -2.29 -6.27 -17.09
N ASP A 336 -1.45 -7.29 -17.00
CA ASP A 336 -0.32 -7.58 -17.89
C ASP A 336 -0.55 -8.75 -18.87
N ARG A 337 -1.63 -9.52 -18.68
CA ARG A 337 -1.92 -10.74 -19.48
C ARG A 337 -3.41 -11.08 -19.52
N GLU A 338 -3.79 -11.96 -20.43
CA GLU A 338 -5.14 -12.54 -20.44
C GLU A 338 -5.27 -13.54 -19.29
N ALA A 339 -5.70 -13.02 -18.15
CA ALA A 339 -5.92 -13.75 -16.91
C ALA A 339 -6.90 -12.99 -15.98
N LEU A 340 -7.49 -13.71 -15.05
CA LEU A 340 -8.23 -13.13 -13.93
C LEU A 340 -7.44 -13.24 -12.63
N ARG A 341 -7.50 -12.20 -11.82
CA ARG A 341 -7.08 -12.25 -10.43
C ARG A 341 -8.31 -12.59 -9.59
N VAL A 342 -8.22 -13.68 -8.86
CA VAL A 342 -9.26 -14.15 -7.95
C VAL A 342 -8.72 -14.04 -6.53
N VAL A 343 -9.44 -13.37 -5.68
CA VAL A 343 -9.16 -13.26 -4.23
C VAL A 343 -10.40 -13.77 -3.50
N THR A 344 -10.25 -14.81 -2.70
CA THR A 344 -11.33 -15.38 -1.90
C THR A 344 -11.00 -15.30 -0.43
N GLU A 345 -12.01 -15.09 0.37
CA GLU A 345 -11.93 -15.05 1.83
C GLU A 345 -12.94 -15.99 2.42
N GLY A 346 -12.56 -16.67 3.47
CA GLY A 346 -13.41 -17.46 4.34
C GLY A 346 -12.97 -17.34 5.79
N ALA A 347 -13.85 -17.72 6.71
CA ALA A 347 -13.49 -17.78 8.13
C ALA A 347 -12.42 -18.85 8.42
N ARG A 348 -12.35 -19.90 7.57
CA ARG A 348 -11.40 -21.02 7.62
C ARG A 348 -10.67 -21.17 6.30
N ALA A 349 -9.49 -21.79 6.32
CA ALA A 349 -8.65 -21.98 5.14
C ALA A 349 -9.33 -22.87 4.08
N GLU A 350 -10.06 -23.88 4.53
CA GLU A 350 -10.82 -24.79 3.66
C GLU A 350 -11.89 -24.02 2.88
N THR A 351 -12.69 -23.18 3.55
CA THR A 351 -13.73 -22.37 2.91
C THR A 351 -13.11 -21.41 1.86
N ALA A 352 -12.02 -20.74 2.20
CA ALA A 352 -11.34 -19.85 1.25
C ALA A 352 -10.81 -20.61 0.02
N LEU A 353 -10.33 -21.85 0.21
CA LEU A 353 -9.87 -22.71 -0.88
C LEU A 353 -11.01 -23.19 -1.76
N GLU A 354 -12.08 -23.70 -1.16
CA GLU A 354 -13.29 -24.18 -1.87
C GLU A 354 -13.89 -23.06 -2.74
N LEU A 355 -14.01 -21.85 -2.20
CA LEU A 355 -14.48 -20.68 -2.97
C LEU A 355 -13.53 -20.36 -4.13
N CYS A 356 -12.21 -20.46 -3.91
CA CYS A 356 -11.22 -20.22 -4.94
C CYS A 356 -11.30 -21.24 -6.08
N ASP A 357 -11.45 -22.51 -5.75
CA ASP A 357 -11.59 -23.59 -6.72
C ASP A 357 -12.94 -23.50 -7.47
N PHE A 358 -14.01 -23.20 -6.77
CA PHE A 358 -15.34 -22.98 -7.37
C PHE A 358 -15.29 -21.88 -8.43
N ILE A 359 -14.81 -20.68 -8.09
CA ILE A 359 -14.74 -19.55 -9.04
C ILE A 359 -13.75 -19.81 -10.17
N THR A 360 -12.64 -20.49 -9.90
CA THR A 360 -11.68 -20.88 -10.95
C THR A 360 -12.34 -21.81 -11.98
N ASN A 361 -13.13 -22.80 -11.50
CA ASN A 361 -13.85 -23.71 -12.36
C ASN A 361 -14.95 -23.00 -13.16
N GLU A 362 -15.69 -22.08 -12.54
CA GLU A 362 -16.70 -21.28 -13.26
C GLU A 362 -16.05 -20.42 -14.35
N ALA A 363 -14.93 -19.74 -14.07
CA ALA A 363 -14.19 -18.99 -15.08
C ALA A 363 -13.71 -19.89 -16.23
N GLY A 364 -13.25 -21.11 -15.92
CA GLY A 364 -12.81 -22.10 -16.90
C GLY A 364 -13.94 -22.57 -17.83
N LYS A 365 -15.18 -22.67 -17.39
CA LYS A 365 -16.34 -23.00 -18.24
C LYS A 365 -16.54 -21.93 -19.31
N TRP A 366 -16.40 -20.67 -18.98
CA TRP A 366 -16.56 -19.55 -19.91
C TRP A 366 -15.35 -19.31 -20.80
N ASP A 367 -14.18 -19.79 -20.39
CA ASP A 367 -12.96 -19.74 -21.19
C ASP A 367 -12.89 -20.84 -22.27
N ALA A 368 -13.71 -21.87 -22.11
CA ALA A 368 -13.79 -22.99 -23.07
C ALA A 368 -14.84 -22.78 -24.18
N LEU A 369 -15.67 -21.76 -24.07
CA LEU A 369 -16.68 -21.35 -25.05
C LEU A 369 -16.10 -20.31 -26.03
#